data_d85816028c37ca1c86733d200363c548
#
_entry.id   d85816028c37ca1c86733d200363c548
#
_cell.length_a   1.000
_cell.length_b   1.000
_cell.length_c   1.000
_cell.angle_alpha   90.00
_cell.angle_beta   90.00
_cell.angle_gamma   90.00
#
_symmetry.space_group_name_H-M   'P 1'
#
loop_
_entity.id
_entity.type
_entity.pdbx_description
1 polymer ?
#
loop_
_entity_poly.entity_id
_entity_poly.type
_entity_poly.pdbx_seq_one_letter_code
_entity_poly.pdbx_strand_id
1 'polypeptide(L)'
;GRYAYANQPAILTWNLTRLAETLIPLINQDRKIAIASLTEVLQLIKPVYENYWLINMRSKIGLLKDDPKDYELINNLLQIMDEQNADFTLTFRFLSKTLIGNNKDVRSLFVNSDKFDAWLMLWQERVAQEEIPDEDIAKRMNEVNPIYIPRNHKVEEALDSAVNKNDIEPLSLLLSIL
;
A
#
# COMPACT_ATOMS: atom_id res chain seq x y z
N GLY A 1 -3.42 0.08 17.86
CA GLY A 1 -2.42 0.82 18.62
C GLY A 1 -1.88 2.03 17.84
N ARG A 2 -1.10 2.91 18.52
CA ARG A 2 -0.55 4.16 17.93
C ARG A 2 0.23 3.91 16.63
N TYR A 3 0.96 2.82 16.55
CA TYR A 3 1.80 2.45 15.41
C TYR A 3 1.18 1.40 14.50
N ALA A 4 -0.14 1.21 14.55
CA ALA A 4 -0.82 0.37 13.56
C ALA A 4 -0.58 0.92 12.14
N TYR A 5 -0.50 0.04 11.15
CA TYR A 5 -0.17 0.39 9.76
C TYR A 5 -1.04 1.53 9.23
N ALA A 6 -2.36 1.46 9.42
CA ALA A 6 -3.29 2.51 8.99
C ALA A 6 -3.10 3.87 9.68
N ASN A 7 -2.39 3.93 10.84
CA ASN A 7 -2.13 5.16 11.57
C ASN A 7 -0.80 5.83 11.16
N GLN A 8 0.02 5.20 10.31
CA GLN A 8 1.32 5.73 9.92
C GLN A 8 1.27 7.15 9.34
N PRO A 9 0.32 7.50 8.44
CA PRO A 9 0.22 8.87 7.91
C PRO A 9 -0.05 9.91 8.97
N ALA A 10 -0.95 9.60 9.92
CA ALA A 10 -1.28 10.51 11.03
C ALA A 10 -0.08 10.71 11.96
N ILE A 11 0.66 9.65 12.26
CA ILE A 11 1.89 9.70 13.08
C ILE A 11 2.98 10.48 12.36
N LEU A 12 3.16 10.27 11.05
CA LEU A 12 4.12 11.05 10.25
C LEU A 12 3.79 12.56 10.34
N THR A 13 2.54 12.93 10.12
CA THR A 13 2.09 14.33 10.22
C THR A 13 2.37 14.90 11.60
N TRP A 14 2.09 14.15 12.67
CA TRP A 14 2.37 14.56 14.03
C TRP A 14 3.88 14.77 14.26
N ASN A 15 4.74 13.85 13.80
CA ASN A 15 6.18 13.95 13.93
C ASN A 15 6.73 15.17 13.18
N LEU A 16 6.27 15.41 11.95
CA LEU A 16 6.67 16.57 11.17
C LEU A 16 6.20 17.88 11.80
N THR A 17 5.03 17.90 12.46
CA THR A 17 4.58 19.05 13.23
C THR A 17 5.50 19.31 14.41
N ARG A 18 5.92 18.30 15.17
CA ARG A 18 6.89 18.46 16.28
C ARG A 18 8.25 18.96 15.77
N LEU A 19 8.72 18.48 14.62
CA LEU A 19 9.93 18.99 13.99
C LEU A 19 9.76 20.47 13.59
N ALA A 20 8.67 20.83 12.94
CA ALA A 20 8.38 22.21 12.52
C ALA A 20 8.42 23.19 13.72
N GLU A 21 7.88 22.80 14.88
CA GLU A 21 7.93 23.61 16.09
C GLU A 21 9.35 23.94 16.51
N THR A 22 10.29 23.01 16.36
CA THR A 22 11.71 23.26 16.71
C THR A 22 12.41 24.20 15.72
N LEU A 23 11.89 24.29 14.49
CA LEU A 23 12.45 25.11 13.42
C LEU A 23 11.95 26.57 13.45
N ILE A 24 10.90 26.89 14.21
CA ILE A 24 10.31 28.23 14.27
C ILE A 24 11.36 29.35 14.36
N PRO A 25 12.36 29.31 15.29
CA PRO A 25 13.35 30.38 15.43
C PRO A 25 14.28 30.55 14.23
N LEU A 26 14.38 29.51 13.36
CA LEU A 26 15.27 29.51 12.20
C LEU A 26 14.56 30.01 10.93
N ILE A 27 13.22 30.00 10.90
CA ILE A 27 12.43 30.39 9.72
C ILE A 27 12.28 31.90 9.61
N ASN A 28 11.91 32.58 10.72
CA ASN A 28 11.75 34.02 10.72
C ASN A 28 11.91 34.57 12.16
N GLN A 29 12.42 35.80 12.28
CA GLN A 29 12.48 36.49 13.57
C GLN A 29 11.10 36.81 14.14
N ASP A 30 10.12 37.12 13.26
CA ASP A 30 8.72 37.21 13.66
C ASP A 30 8.12 35.79 13.75
N ARG A 31 7.82 35.39 15.00
CA ARG A 31 7.26 34.08 15.30
C ARG A 31 5.93 33.81 14.59
N LYS A 32 5.10 34.85 14.38
CA LYS A 32 3.80 34.65 13.69
C LYS A 32 4.01 34.32 12.22
N ILE A 33 4.93 34.99 11.56
CA ILE A 33 5.30 34.73 10.16
C ILE A 33 5.89 33.33 10.06
N ALA A 34 6.80 32.93 10.96
CA ALA A 34 7.40 31.60 10.99
C ALA A 34 6.32 30.50 11.11
N ILE A 35 5.38 30.66 12.05
CA ILE A 35 4.29 29.69 12.26
C ILE A 35 3.38 29.59 11.03
N ALA A 36 3.02 30.72 10.42
CA ALA A 36 2.19 30.74 9.22
C ALA A 36 2.86 29.96 8.07
N SER A 37 4.12 30.26 7.76
CA SER A 37 4.88 29.57 6.72
C SER A 37 5.01 28.06 6.96
N LEU A 38 5.32 27.65 8.20
CA LEU A 38 5.41 26.23 8.54
C LEU A 38 4.03 25.53 8.46
N THR A 39 2.96 26.22 8.84
CA THR A 39 1.59 25.67 8.74
C THR A 39 1.21 25.41 7.28
N GLU A 40 1.51 26.34 6.37
CA GLU A 40 1.28 26.15 4.93
C GLU A 40 2.01 24.91 4.39
N VAL A 41 3.27 24.71 4.78
CA VAL A 41 4.04 23.51 4.37
C VAL A 41 3.43 22.23 4.95
N LEU A 42 3.04 22.24 6.22
CA LEU A 42 2.43 21.06 6.87
C LEU A 42 1.08 20.68 6.24
N GLN A 43 0.32 21.66 5.74
CA GLN A 43 -0.95 21.39 5.04
C GLN A 43 -0.75 20.62 3.72
N LEU A 44 0.44 20.65 3.13
CA LEU A 44 0.75 19.90 1.91
C LEU A 44 0.93 18.40 2.14
N ILE A 45 1.19 17.97 3.39
CA ILE A 45 1.48 16.56 3.69
C ILE A 45 0.33 15.65 3.27
N LYS A 46 -0.89 16.01 3.66
CA LYS A 46 -2.07 15.18 3.39
C LYS A 46 -2.33 15.00 1.88
N PRO A 47 -2.46 16.06 1.06
CA PRO A 47 -2.71 15.90 -0.37
C PRO A 47 -1.58 15.19 -1.10
N VAL A 48 -0.31 15.40 -0.69
CA VAL A 48 0.84 14.69 -1.26
C VAL A 48 0.75 13.20 -0.92
N TYR A 49 0.46 12.85 0.33
CA TYR A 49 0.28 11.47 0.74
C TYR A 49 -0.87 10.78 -0.02
N GLU A 50 -2.04 11.41 -0.09
CA GLU A 50 -3.22 10.88 -0.76
C GLU A 50 -2.96 10.63 -2.26
N ASN A 51 -2.24 11.54 -2.92
CA ASN A 51 -1.85 11.39 -4.31
C ASN A 51 -0.93 10.16 -4.52
N TYR A 52 0.14 10.04 -3.73
CA TYR A 52 1.06 8.89 -3.83
C TYR A 52 0.39 7.58 -3.42
N TRP A 53 -0.50 7.61 -2.42
CA TRP A 53 -1.28 6.44 -2.05
C TRP A 53 -2.15 5.96 -3.22
N LEU A 54 -2.85 6.87 -3.89
CA LEU A 54 -3.71 6.55 -5.02
C LEU A 54 -2.90 5.98 -6.20
N ILE A 55 -1.75 6.59 -6.53
CA ILE A 55 -0.83 6.08 -7.56
C ILE A 55 -0.40 4.64 -7.25
N ASN A 56 0.04 4.39 -6.02
CA ASN A 56 0.47 3.06 -5.61
C ASN A 56 -0.69 2.04 -5.63
N MET A 57 -1.88 2.43 -5.19
CA MET A 57 -3.04 1.55 -5.18
C MET A 57 -3.52 1.23 -6.59
N ARG A 58 -3.51 2.19 -7.52
CA ARG A 58 -3.75 1.94 -8.95
C ARG A 58 -2.78 0.90 -9.49
N SER A 59 -1.49 1.06 -9.25
CA SER A 59 -0.48 0.09 -9.69
C SER A 59 -0.75 -1.31 -9.16
N LYS A 60 -1.21 -1.44 -7.90
CA LYS A 60 -1.55 -2.73 -7.28
C LYS A 60 -2.72 -3.44 -7.98
N ILE A 61 -3.67 -2.70 -8.51
CA ILE A 61 -4.83 -3.24 -9.23
C ILE A 61 -4.72 -3.09 -10.76
N GLY A 62 -3.51 -2.80 -11.27
CA GLY A 62 -3.21 -2.82 -12.70
C GLY A 62 -3.71 -1.63 -13.50
N LEU A 63 -4.02 -0.50 -12.85
CA LEU A 63 -4.46 0.73 -13.52
C LEU A 63 -3.26 1.63 -13.81
N LEU A 64 -3.10 2.02 -15.07
CA LEU A 64 -2.01 2.86 -15.58
C LEU A 64 -2.46 4.29 -15.88
N LYS A 65 -3.68 4.42 -16.41
CA LYS A 65 -4.32 5.72 -16.68
C LYS A 65 -5.08 6.20 -15.45
N ASP A 66 -5.17 7.50 -15.29
CA ASP A 66 -5.93 8.14 -14.20
C ASP A 66 -7.41 8.21 -14.55
N ASP A 67 -8.28 7.80 -13.62
CA ASP A 67 -9.72 8.01 -13.68
C ASP A 67 -10.22 8.51 -12.30
N PRO A 68 -11.14 9.51 -12.27
CA PRO A 68 -11.70 10.02 -11.01
C PRO A 68 -12.40 8.97 -10.15
N LYS A 69 -12.90 7.88 -10.76
CA LYS A 69 -13.58 6.78 -10.07
C LYS A 69 -12.63 5.76 -9.43
N ASP A 70 -11.33 5.82 -9.76
CA ASP A 70 -10.35 4.85 -9.23
C ASP A 70 -10.28 4.86 -7.71
N TYR A 71 -10.41 6.05 -7.10
CA TYR A 71 -10.42 6.18 -5.64
C TYR A 71 -11.58 5.39 -4.99
N GLU A 72 -12.78 5.50 -5.55
CA GLU A 72 -13.95 4.78 -5.06
C GLU A 72 -13.82 3.27 -5.30
N LEU A 73 -13.36 2.85 -6.48
CA LEU A 73 -13.12 1.46 -6.82
C LEU A 73 -12.15 0.79 -5.86
N ILE A 74 -11.03 1.46 -5.54
CA ILE A 74 -10.02 0.98 -4.61
C ILE A 74 -10.58 0.87 -3.19
N ASN A 75 -11.25 1.92 -2.69
CA ASN A 75 -11.81 1.90 -1.34
C ASN A 75 -12.89 0.83 -1.17
N ASN A 76 -13.71 0.58 -2.18
CA ASN A 76 -14.70 -0.49 -2.16
C ASN A 76 -14.03 -1.86 -2.02
N LEU A 77 -12.92 -2.12 -2.74
CA LEU A 77 -12.14 -3.35 -2.53
C LEU A 77 -11.64 -3.46 -1.09
N LEU A 78 -10.99 -2.41 -0.59
CA LEU A 78 -10.44 -2.41 0.76
C LEU A 78 -11.52 -2.63 1.83
N GLN A 79 -12.71 -2.07 1.64
CA GLN A 79 -13.84 -2.28 2.53
C GLN A 79 -14.32 -3.75 2.49
N ILE A 80 -14.46 -4.35 1.31
CA ILE A 80 -14.86 -5.76 1.16
C ILE A 80 -13.81 -6.67 1.84
N MET A 81 -12.53 -6.36 1.68
CA MET A 81 -11.44 -7.11 2.32
C MET A 81 -11.50 -7.02 3.84
N ASP A 82 -11.74 -5.83 4.40
CA ASP A 82 -11.84 -5.60 5.84
C ASP A 82 -13.07 -6.32 6.43
N GLU A 83 -14.24 -6.18 5.82
CA GLU A 83 -15.48 -6.84 6.24
C GLU A 83 -15.35 -8.38 6.31
N GLN A 84 -14.51 -8.96 5.48
CA GLN A 84 -14.36 -10.41 5.37
C GLN A 84 -13.02 -10.96 5.90
N ASN A 85 -12.17 -10.10 6.46
CA ASN A 85 -10.83 -10.43 6.94
C ASN A 85 -9.97 -11.12 5.87
N ALA A 86 -10.09 -10.69 4.60
CA ALA A 86 -9.32 -11.23 3.49
C ALA A 86 -7.83 -10.87 3.62
N ASP A 87 -6.93 -11.80 3.24
CA ASP A 87 -5.49 -11.54 3.28
C ASP A 87 -5.11 -10.45 2.28
N PHE A 88 -4.55 -9.35 2.80
CA PHE A 88 -4.19 -8.17 2.02
C PHE A 88 -3.18 -8.50 0.91
N THR A 89 -2.11 -9.20 1.25
CA THR A 89 -1.03 -9.53 0.31
C THR A 89 -1.53 -10.46 -0.80
N LEU A 90 -2.21 -11.53 -0.40
CA LEU A 90 -2.71 -12.54 -1.34
C LEU A 90 -3.84 -12.01 -2.22
N THR A 91 -4.70 -11.12 -1.71
CA THR A 91 -5.78 -10.53 -2.52
C THR A 91 -5.21 -9.81 -3.74
N PHE A 92 -4.26 -8.89 -3.56
CA PHE A 92 -3.65 -8.18 -4.69
C PHE A 92 -2.83 -9.11 -5.59
N ARG A 93 -2.13 -10.08 -5.00
CA ARG A 93 -1.34 -11.06 -5.77
C ARG A 93 -2.20 -11.96 -6.63
N PHE A 94 -3.32 -12.45 -6.10
CA PHE A 94 -4.20 -13.34 -6.83
C PHE A 94 -5.14 -12.59 -7.78
N LEU A 95 -5.39 -11.31 -7.55
CA LEU A 95 -6.17 -10.47 -8.46
C LEU A 95 -5.55 -10.45 -9.87
N SER A 96 -4.22 -10.42 -9.99
CA SER A 96 -3.54 -10.49 -11.28
C SER A 96 -3.86 -11.75 -12.08
N LYS A 97 -4.12 -12.88 -11.38
CA LYS A 97 -4.45 -14.15 -12.03
C LYS A 97 -5.82 -14.15 -12.69
N THR A 98 -6.71 -13.26 -12.26
CA THR A 98 -8.06 -13.16 -12.87
C THR A 98 -8.00 -12.69 -14.31
N LEU A 99 -7.02 -11.86 -14.66
CA LEU A 99 -6.78 -11.38 -16.02
C LEU A 99 -6.37 -12.51 -16.99
N ILE A 100 -5.76 -13.56 -16.45
CA ILE A 100 -5.34 -14.74 -17.23
C ILE A 100 -6.27 -15.96 -17.00
N GLY A 101 -7.52 -15.71 -16.58
CA GLY A 101 -8.58 -16.70 -16.49
C GLY A 101 -8.66 -17.52 -15.19
N ASN A 102 -7.89 -17.19 -14.14
CA ASN A 102 -7.97 -17.87 -12.84
C ASN A 102 -8.60 -17.00 -11.77
N ASN A 103 -9.90 -17.10 -11.58
CA ASN A 103 -10.66 -16.39 -10.53
C ASN A 103 -10.74 -17.18 -9.21
N LYS A 104 -10.37 -18.47 -9.18
CA LYS A 104 -10.59 -19.32 -8.02
C LYS A 104 -9.74 -18.90 -6.82
N ASP A 105 -8.47 -18.57 -7.06
CA ASP A 105 -7.52 -18.27 -6.00
C ASP A 105 -7.96 -17.04 -5.20
N VAL A 106 -8.28 -15.93 -5.88
CA VAL A 106 -8.71 -14.71 -5.20
C VAL A 106 -10.05 -14.87 -4.50
N ARG A 107 -11.02 -15.56 -5.16
CA ARG A 107 -12.35 -15.80 -4.55
C ARG A 107 -12.28 -16.64 -3.28
N SER A 108 -11.32 -17.57 -3.18
CA SER A 108 -11.14 -18.41 -2.00
C SER A 108 -10.72 -17.63 -0.74
N LEU A 109 -10.29 -16.37 -0.88
CA LEU A 109 -9.95 -15.50 0.24
C LEU A 109 -11.16 -14.84 0.89
N PHE A 110 -12.34 -14.92 0.26
CA PHE A 110 -13.58 -14.29 0.73
C PHE A 110 -14.57 -15.35 1.20
N VAL A 111 -15.13 -15.18 2.40
CA VAL A 111 -16.16 -16.07 2.96
C VAL A 111 -17.45 -16.01 2.15
N ASN A 112 -17.85 -14.80 1.75
CA ASN A 112 -18.93 -14.54 0.81
C ASN A 112 -18.39 -13.75 -0.38
N SER A 113 -18.34 -14.39 -1.55
CA SER A 113 -17.77 -13.77 -2.75
C SER A 113 -18.73 -12.83 -3.49
N ASP A 114 -20.01 -12.73 -3.16
CA ASP A 114 -20.98 -11.97 -3.96
C ASP A 114 -20.61 -10.49 -4.11
N LYS A 115 -20.22 -9.84 -3.00
CA LYS A 115 -19.76 -8.44 -3.04
C LYS A 115 -18.45 -8.29 -3.83
N PHE A 116 -17.54 -9.25 -3.66
CA PHE A 116 -16.28 -9.26 -4.39
C PHE A 116 -16.51 -9.50 -5.88
N ASP A 117 -17.41 -10.41 -6.27
CA ASP A 117 -17.73 -10.67 -7.66
C ASP A 117 -18.36 -9.45 -8.34
N ALA A 118 -19.25 -8.74 -7.66
CA ALA A 118 -19.81 -7.47 -8.15
C ALA A 118 -18.72 -6.42 -8.35
N TRP A 119 -17.79 -6.29 -7.40
CA TRP A 119 -16.63 -5.40 -7.52
C TRP A 119 -15.70 -5.83 -8.67
N LEU A 120 -15.47 -7.14 -8.81
CA LEU A 120 -14.58 -7.69 -9.84
C LEU A 120 -15.07 -7.33 -11.25
N MET A 121 -16.37 -7.33 -11.50
CA MET A 121 -16.96 -6.90 -12.78
C MET A 121 -16.62 -5.43 -13.08
N LEU A 122 -16.83 -4.54 -12.12
CA LEU A 122 -16.52 -3.11 -12.27
C LEU A 122 -15.01 -2.87 -12.50
N TRP A 123 -14.17 -3.63 -11.79
CA TRP A 123 -12.72 -3.56 -11.97
C TRP A 123 -12.30 -4.05 -13.36
N GLN A 124 -12.87 -5.16 -13.86
CA GLN A 124 -12.58 -5.66 -15.21
C GLN A 124 -13.01 -4.66 -16.30
N GLU A 125 -14.17 -4.01 -16.14
CA GLU A 125 -14.60 -2.93 -17.04
C GLU A 125 -13.63 -1.75 -17.03
N ARG A 126 -13.08 -1.41 -15.86
CA ARG A 126 -12.10 -0.32 -15.73
C ARG A 126 -10.74 -0.71 -16.32
N VAL A 127 -10.26 -1.94 -16.07
CA VAL A 127 -8.99 -2.46 -16.61
C VAL A 127 -9.03 -2.52 -18.15
N ALA A 128 -10.15 -2.90 -18.74
CA ALA A 128 -10.32 -2.93 -20.20
C ALA A 128 -10.08 -1.57 -20.88
N GLN A 129 -10.16 -0.45 -20.14
CA GLN A 129 -9.87 0.89 -20.64
C GLN A 129 -8.36 1.21 -20.72
N GLU A 130 -7.50 0.32 -20.19
CA GLU A 130 -6.04 0.51 -20.25
C GLU A 130 -5.48 0.23 -21.65
N GLU A 131 -6.21 -0.48 -22.54
CA GLU A 131 -5.88 -0.73 -23.94
C GLU A 131 -4.53 -1.44 -24.14
N ILE A 132 -4.13 -2.25 -23.17
CA ILE A 132 -2.96 -3.15 -23.25
C ILE A 132 -3.38 -4.58 -22.92
N PRO A 133 -2.62 -5.62 -23.36
CA PRO A 133 -2.95 -7.02 -23.09
C PRO A 133 -3.05 -7.34 -21.60
N ASP A 134 -4.00 -8.19 -21.24
CA ASP A 134 -4.24 -8.60 -19.86
C ASP A 134 -3.02 -9.27 -19.22
N GLU A 135 -2.22 -10.01 -20.00
CA GLU A 135 -0.98 -10.62 -19.55
C GLU A 135 0.06 -9.56 -19.14
N ASP A 136 0.14 -8.44 -19.86
CA ASP A 136 1.06 -7.35 -19.55
C ASP A 136 0.62 -6.60 -18.28
N ILE A 137 -0.69 -6.41 -18.10
CA ILE A 137 -1.24 -5.85 -16.86
C ILE A 137 -0.94 -6.78 -15.69
N ALA A 138 -1.23 -8.08 -15.83
CA ALA A 138 -0.97 -9.08 -14.80
C ALA A 138 0.52 -9.12 -14.40
N LYS A 139 1.43 -9.02 -15.37
CA LYS A 139 2.87 -8.95 -15.13
C LYS A 139 3.23 -7.72 -14.30
N ARG A 140 2.76 -6.53 -14.69
CA ARG A 140 2.98 -5.26 -13.95
C ARG A 140 2.43 -5.33 -12.53
N MET A 141 1.22 -5.88 -12.35
CA MET A 141 0.65 -6.11 -11.03
C MET A 141 1.55 -6.99 -10.17
N ASN A 142 2.13 -8.03 -10.75
CA ASN A 142 3.02 -8.94 -10.05
C ASN A 142 4.36 -8.31 -9.64
N GLU A 143 4.83 -7.30 -10.34
CA GLU A 143 6.04 -6.54 -10.01
C GLU A 143 5.86 -5.68 -8.75
N VAL A 144 4.63 -5.22 -8.47
CA VAL A 144 4.32 -4.37 -7.30
C VAL A 144 3.58 -5.09 -6.17
N ASN A 145 3.10 -6.31 -6.41
CA ASN A 145 2.40 -7.13 -5.43
C ASN A 145 3.23 -8.37 -5.08
N PRO A 146 3.99 -8.34 -3.97
CA PRO A 146 4.81 -9.48 -3.57
C PRO A 146 3.93 -10.67 -3.17
N ILE A 147 4.46 -11.89 -3.34
CA ILE A 147 3.83 -13.13 -2.83
C ILE A 147 4.17 -13.34 -1.35
N TYR A 148 5.37 -12.93 -0.97
CA TYR A 148 5.89 -13.02 0.38
C TYR A 148 6.23 -11.63 0.91
N ILE A 149 6.03 -11.45 2.21
CA ILE A 149 6.47 -10.26 2.93
C ILE A 149 7.34 -10.71 4.11
N PRO A 150 8.36 -9.93 4.50
CA PRO A 150 9.19 -10.26 5.65
C PRO A 150 8.34 -10.21 6.93
N ARG A 151 8.06 -11.38 7.51
CA ARG A 151 7.34 -11.48 8.80
C ARG A 151 8.30 -11.14 9.93
N ASN A 152 7.90 -10.31 10.89
CA ASN A 152 8.76 -9.83 11.98
C ASN A 152 9.52 -10.95 12.68
N HIS A 153 8.86 -12.08 13.02
CA HIS A 153 9.52 -13.20 13.66
C HIS A 153 10.64 -13.81 12.80
N LYS A 154 10.51 -13.81 11.46
CA LYS A 154 11.56 -14.30 10.56
C LYS A 154 12.73 -13.32 10.45
N VAL A 155 12.45 -12.04 10.51
CA VAL A 155 13.48 -11.00 10.58
C VAL A 155 14.24 -11.11 11.90
N GLU A 156 13.55 -11.27 13.04
CA GLU A 156 14.16 -11.46 14.36
C GLU A 156 15.01 -12.71 14.42
N GLU A 157 14.53 -13.86 13.89
CA GLU A 157 15.32 -15.10 13.78
C GLU A 157 16.63 -14.88 12.99
N ALA A 158 16.56 -14.17 11.86
CA ALA A 158 17.73 -13.87 11.04
C ALA A 158 18.72 -12.93 11.76
N LEU A 159 18.21 -11.90 12.44
CA LEU A 159 19.02 -10.98 13.23
C LEU A 159 19.69 -11.68 14.42
N ASP A 160 18.95 -12.51 15.17
CA ASP A 160 19.50 -13.28 16.29
C ASP A 160 20.63 -14.23 15.84
N SER A 161 20.44 -14.92 14.71
CA SER A 161 21.47 -15.79 14.14
C SER A 161 22.72 -15.00 13.74
N ALA A 162 22.56 -13.86 13.08
CA ALA A 162 23.68 -13.01 12.68
C ALA A 162 24.46 -12.46 13.89
N VAL A 163 23.74 -11.95 14.91
CA VAL A 163 24.37 -11.29 16.06
C VAL A 163 24.97 -12.29 17.06
N ASN A 164 24.21 -13.35 17.40
CA ASN A 164 24.60 -14.23 18.50
C ASN A 164 25.36 -15.49 18.05
N LYS A 165 25.24 -15.89 16.75
CA LYS A 165 25.88 -17.08 16.20
C LYS A 165 26.90 -16.76 15.10
N ASN A 166 27.02 -15.47 14.72
CA ASN A 166 27.81 -15.02 13.57
C ASN A 166 27.46 -15.78 12.27
N ASP A 167 26.17 -16.14 12.13
CA ASP A 167 25.62 -16.90 11.01
C ASP A 167 24.64 -16.03 10.24
N ILE A 168 24.97 -15.70 9.00
CA ILE A 168 24.17 -14.86 8.08
C ILE A 168 23.33 -15.69 7.09
N GLU A 169 23.39 -17.02 7.14
CA GLU A 169 22.65 -17.88 6.21
C GLU A 169 21.13 -17.64 6.27
N PRO A 170 20.47 -17.54 7.46
CA PRO A 170 19.04 -17.21 7.56
C PRO A 170 18.67 -15.87 6.94
N LEU A 171 19.54 -14.85 7.06
CA LEU A 171 19.33 -13.55 6.40
C LEU A 171 19.43 -13.69 4.87
N SER A 172 20.44 -14.39 4.37
CA SER A 172 20.63 -14.64 2.94
C SER A 172 19.45 -15.40 2.33
N LEU A 173 18.94 -16.40 3.04
CA LEU A 173 17.75 -17.15 2.64
C LEU A 173 16.51 -16.26 2.60
N LEU A 174 16.29 -15.44 3.64
CA LEU A 174 15.17 -14.49 3.67
C LEU A 174 15.20 -13.52 2.49
N LEU A 175 16.38 -12.96 2.19
CA LEU A 175 16.56 -12.05 1.05
C LEU A 175 16.36 -12.73 -0.31
N SER A 176 16.65 -14.03 -0.43
CA SER A 176 16.46 -14.77 -1.68
C SER A 176 15.00 -15.08 -2.00
N ILE A 177 14.12 -15.01 -0.99
CA ILE A 177 12.67 -15.29 -1.12
C ILE A 177 11.87 -14.00 -1.37
N LEU A 178 12.37 -12.86 -0.91
CA LEU A 178 11.73 -11.54 -1.05
C LEU A 178 12.00 -10.92 -2.40
#